data_c619830a457af95c5c8ca6453fcbd1b8
#
_entry.id   c619830a457af95c5c8ca6453fcbd1b8
#
_cell.length_a   1.000
_cell.length_b   1.000
_cell.length_c   1.000
_cell.angle_alpha   90.00
_cell.angle_beta   90.00
_cell.angle_gamma   90.00
#
_symmetry.space_group_name_H-M   'P 1'
#
loop_
_entity.id
_entity.type
_entity.pdbx_description
1 polymer ?
#
loop_
_entity_poly.entity_id
_entity_poly.type
_entity_poly.pdbx_seq_one_letter_code
_entity_poly.pdbx_strand_id
1 'polypeptide(L)'
;MLKPVSVFTITIILHLYGAVFCNCYTSPNLSSPTSTPLLPRNLPFPSSTRSSTLLSATPPSPTQNALPYPVRIAVLGGGNFGLALASVCGRSGYSTTLLVRDPDVAEYVNKNNCHPRYMSDVRLGDKVRATTDAKSALKDATYIIHAVPVQYSRNFLLNVKPHIPIGTPVMSASKGIETTSLGFMADILEECLGKDRSYAFLSGPSFAREIAEERATAVVIASEDKQLADDLADIMSSANFRVFTSSDVMGIEVGGSVKNVIAIAAGMCEGLGLGTNAMSGLVTRGCGEMRRLGLYLGAEPTTLAGLSGVGDTFGTCFGPLSRNRNFGIRLGKGETMEEILATTTEVAEGVDTAGALVDLIKSRSKGYRLDLKYPIIFGVRDILEGKLGAREGLEGLMEMPLRLESYEATH
;
A
#
# COMPACT_ATOMS: atom_id res chain seq x y z
N MET A 1 -5.42 -31.69 -17.88
CA MET A 1 -5.04 -32.32 -16.60
C MET A 1 -3.89 -31.51 -16.02
N LEU A 2 -4.18 -30.53 -15.17
CA LEU A 2 -3.19 -29.73 -14.44
C LEU A 2 -3.15 -30.26 -13.00
N LYS A 3 -1.95 -30.66 -12.55
CA LYS A 3 -1.72 -31.18 -11.21
C LYS A 3 -1.84 -30.04 -10.18
N PRO A 4 -2.37 -30.28 -8.99
CA PRO A 4 -2.45 -29.26 -7.93
C PRO A 4 -1.03 -28.96 -7.41
N VAL A 5 -0.70 -27.67 -7.30
CA VAL A 5 0.52 -27.18 -6.66
C VAL A 5 0.39 -27.41 -5.15
N SER A 6 1.35 -28.11 -4.59
CA SER A 6 1.37 -28.59 -3.21
C SER A 6 1.37 -27.44 -2.19
N VAL A 7 0.55 -27.58 -1.17
CA VAL A 7 0.44 -26.72 0.03
C VAL A 7 1.80 -26.54 0.76
N PHE A 8 2.79 -27.38 0.47
CA PHE A 8 4.13 -27.35 1.08
C PHE A 8 4.97 -26.11 0.73
N THR A 9 4.75 -25.49 -0.43
CA THR A 9 5.56 -24.35 -0.88
C THR A 9 5.21 -23.05 -0.14
N ILE A 10 3.97 -22.90 0.31
CA ILE A 10 3.50 -21.69 1.02
C ILE A 10 3.99 -21.68 2.48
N THR A 11 4.14 -22.84 3.10
CA THR A 11 4.60 -22.95 4.50
C THR A 11 6.08 -22.54 4.67
N ILE A 12 6.91 -22.75 3.65
CA ILE A 12 8.34 -22.39 3.70
C ILE A 12 8.53 -20.87 3.64
N ILE A 13 7.70 -20.15 2.90
CA ILE A 13 7.79 -18.68 2.80
C ILE A 13 7.39 -18.00 4.12
N LEU A 14 6.41 -18.53 4.84
CA LEU A 14 5.97 -17.98 6.12
C LEU A 14 6.95 -18.26 7.28
N HIS A 15 7.75 -19.34 7.21
CA HIS A 15 8.77 -19.64 8.24
C HIS A 15 10.06 -18.83 8.09
N LEU A 16 10.39 -18.37 6.89
CA LEU A 16 11.58 -17.54 6.67
C LEU A 16 11.40 -16.10 7.21
N TYR A 17 10.18 -15.61 7.32
CA TYR A 17 9.91 -14.27 7.87
C TYR A 17 9.88 -14.20 9.41
N GLY A 18 9.71 -15.31 10.11
CA GLY A 18 9.68 -15.36 11.58
C GLY A 18 11.05 -15.49 12.25
N ALA A 19 12.08 -15.89 11.53
CA ALA A 19 13.38 -16.25 12.14
C ALA A 19 14.45 -15.15 12.07
N VAL A 20 14.22 -14.05 11.35
CA VAL A 20 15.27 -13.02 11.10
C VAL A 20 15.28 -11.89 12.16
N PHE A 21 14.29 -11.79 13.02
CA PHE A 21 14.15 -10.62 13.92
C PHE A 21 14.51 -10.83 15.39
N CYS A 22 15.16 -11.94 15.77
CA CYS A 22 15.36 -12.23 17.20
C CYS A 22 16.82 -12.40 17.66
N ASN A 23 17.83 -11.79 17.01
CA ASN A 23 19.19 -11.82 17.56
C ASN A 23 20.03 -10.61 17.11
N CYS A 24 19.82 -9.46 17.74
CA CYS A 24 20.80 -8.36 17.76
C CYS A 24 20.54 -7.41 18.93
N TYR A 25 20.88 -7.82 20.14
CA TYR A 25 21.23 -6.89 21.23
C TYR A 25 22.01 -7.62 22.31
N THR A 26 23.34 -7.61 22.22
CA THR A 26 24.25 -7.54 23.36
C THR A 26 25.60 -7.01 22.88
N SER A 27 26.03 -5.90 23.44
CA SER A 27 27.32 -5.28 23.20
C SER A 27 28.44 -6.06 23.89
N PRO A 28 29.64 -6.14 23.31
CA PRO A 28 30.81 -6.63 24.04
C PRO A 28 31.74 -5.50 24.46
N ASN A 29 32.16 -5.54 25.72
CA ASN A 29 33.31 -4.80 26.24
C ASN A 29 34.63 -5.42 25.74
N LEU A 30 35.54 -4.57 25.32
CA LEU A 30 36.90 -4.87 24.90
C LEU A 30 37.83 -5.13 26.12
N SER A 31 38.55 -6.23 26.11
CA SER A 31 39.90 -6.33 26.71
C SER A 31 40.69 -7.44 26.02
N SER A 32 41.98 -7.16 25.79
CA SER A 32 42.96 -7.80 24.92
C SER A 32 43.56 -9.15 25.44
N PRO A 33 44.47 -9.81 24.69
CA PRO A 33 44.49 -11.26 24.54
C PRO A 33 45.55 -11.98 25.40
N THR A 34 45.26 -13.20 25.84
CA THR A 34 46.31 -14.16 26.20
C THR A 34 45.87 -15.58 25.86
N SER A 35 46.77 -16.23 25.11
CA SER A 35 47.07 -17.67 25.01
C SER A 35 45.96 -18.72 25.08
N THR A 36 45.84 -19.48 24.00
CA THR A 36 45.13 -20.75 23.80
C THR A 36 45.62 -21.86 24.79
N PRO A 37 44.69 -22.73 25.20
CA PRO A 37 44.88 -24.15 25.06
C PRO A 37 43.71 -24.88 24.41
N LEU A 38 44.06 -25.92 23.66
CA LEU A 38 43.23 -26.88 22.97
C LEU A 38 42.22 -27.55 23.93
N LEU A 39 40.93 -27.49 23.61
CA LEU A 39 39.87 -28.25 24.27
C LEU A 39 39.65 -29.60 23.56
N PRO A 40 39.40 -30.69 24.30
CA PRO A 40 39.24 -32.04 23.74
C PRO A 40 37.88 -32.20 23.06
N ARG A 41 37.90 -32.85 21.88
CA ARG A 41 36.70 -33.39 21.20
C ARG A 41 36.10 -34.48 22.11
N ASN A 42 34.85 -34.33 22.43
CA ASN A 42 33.81 -35.33 22.73
C ASN A 42 32.93 -34.85 23.90
N LEU A 43 31.83 -34.17 23.54
CA LEU A 43 30.65 -34.12 24.39
C LEU A 43 29.50 -34.81 23.64
N PRO A 44 28.83 -35.79 24.23
CA PRO A 44 27.68 -36.44 23.63
C PRO A 44 26.50 -35.46 23.62
N PHE A 45 25.86 -35.29 22.45
CA PHE A 45 24.59 -34.64 22.34
C PHE A 45 23.51 -35.42 23.10
N PRO A 46 22.70 -34.79 23.96
CA PRO A 46 21.59 -35.49 24.56
C PRO A 46 20.57 -35.80 23.46
N SER A 47 20.30 -37.10 23.28
CA SER A 47 19.21 -37.58 22.43
C SER A 47 17.89 -37.17 23.08
N SER A 48 17.34 -36.01 22.70
CA SER A 48 15.96 -35.65 23.02
C SER A 48 15.01 -36.39 22.07
N THR A 49 14.47 -37.50 22.52
CA THR A 49 13.21 -38.06 22.01
C THR A 49 12.11 -37.02 22.25
N ARG A 50 12.00 -36.04 21.35
CA ARG A 50 10.79 -35.22 21.28
C ARG A 50 9.73 -36.06 20.62
N SER A 51 8.80 -36.51 21.43
CA SER A 51 7.49 -36.99 21.00
C SER A 51 6.91 -35.95 20.05
N SER A 52 6.73 -36.34 18.79
CA SER A 52 6.07 -35.53 17.77
C SER A 52 4.57 -35.56 18.02
N THR A 53 4.12 -34.90 19.06
CA THR A 53 2.76 -34.40 19.11
C THR A 53 2.73 -33.15 18.24
N LEU A 54 2.57 -33.33 16.93
CA LEU A 54 2.07 -32.30 16.07
C LEU A 54 0.74 -31.85 16.67
N LEU A 55 0.77 -30.72 17.38
CA LEU A 55 -0.43 -29.97 17.67
C LEU A 55 -1.04 -29.65 16.31
N SER A 56 -2.04 -30.43 15.91
CA SER A 56 -3.02 -30.05 14.93
C SER A 56 -3.87 -28.93 15.55
N ALA A 57 -3.26 -27.77 15.72
CA ALA A 57 -4.02 -26.56 15.90
C ALA A 57 -4.67 -26.31 14.54
N THR A 58 -5.88 -26.84 14.34
CA THR A 58 -6.83 -26.21 13.43
C THR A 58 -6.78 -24.72 13.77
N PRO A 59 -6.47 -23.84 12.80
CA PRO A 59 -6.58 -22.41 13.05
C PRO A 59 -7.99 -22.20 13.60
N PRO A 60 -8.16 -21.41 14.67
CA PRO A 60 -9.49 -21.08 15.14
C PRO A 60 -10.24 -20.60 13.90
N SER A 61 -11.36 -21.26 13.57
CA SER A 61 -12.31 -20.71 12.64
C SER A 61 -12.55 -19.28 13.11
N PRO A 62 -12.46 -18.26 12.22
CA PRO A 62 -12.84 -16.92 12.64
C PRO A 62 -14.20 -17.05 13.30
N THR A 63 -14.26 -16.81 14.59
CA THR A 63 -15.51 -16.56 15.28
C THR A 63 -16.01 -15.30 14.61
N GLN A 64 -16.81 -15.46 13.54
CA GLN A 64 -17.61 -14.40 13.00
C GLN A 64 -18.52 -13.98 14.16
N ASN A 65 -18.10 -13.02 14.95
CA ASN A 65 -19.01 -12.24 15.75
C ASN A 65 -19.96 -11.64 14.73
N ALA A 66 -21.16 -12.20 14.65
CA ALA A 66 -22.16 -11.74 13.70
C ALA A 66 -22.34 -10.24 13.95
N LEU A 67 -21.96 -9.43 12.98
CA LEU A 67 -22.15 -7.99 13.05
C LEU A 67 -23.62 -7.73 13.37
N PRO A 68 -23.94 -6.82 14.29
CA PRO A 68 -25.28 -6.71 14.90
C PRO A 68 -26.37 -6.25 13.92
N TYR A 69 -26.06 -6.08 12.65
CA TYR A 69 -26.94 -5.58 11.60
C TYR A 69 -26.56 -6.16 10.22
N PRO A 70 -27.48 -6.18 9.25
CA PRO A 70 -27.14 -6.61 7.89
C PRO A 70 -26.11 -5.67 7.26
N VAL A 71 -24.96 -6.22 6.92
CA VAL A 71 -23.87 -5.47 6.28
C VAL A 71 -24.24 -5.15 4.83
N ARG A 72 -24.22 -3.87 4.49
CA ARG A 72 -24.41 -3.34 3.13
C ARG A 72 -23.28 -2.38 2.82
N ILE A 73 -22.57 -2.64 1.76
CA ILE A 73 -21.35 -1.91 1.41
C ILE A 73 -21.60 -1.04 0.18
N ALA A 74 -21.28 0.23 0.28
CA ALA A 74 -21.23 1.12 -0.86
C ALA A 74 -19.76 1.34 -1.27
N VAL A 75 -19.39 1.00 -2.51
CA VAL A 75 -18.07 1.26 -3.06
C VAL A 75 -18.15 2.48 -3.98
N LEU A 76 -17.45 3.54 -3.63
CA LEU A 76 -17.41 4.80 -4.36
C LEU A 76 -16.21 4.83 -5.29
N GLY A 77 -16.46 4.69 -6.60
CA GLY A 77 -15.45 4.66 -7.65
C GLY A 77 -15.38 3.31 -8.37
N GLY A 78 -15.75 3.34 -9.67
CA GLY A 78 -15.76 2.18 -10.57
C GLY A 78 -14.46 1.94 -11.32
N GLY A 79 -13.31 2.40 -10.79
CA GLY A 79 -11.99 2.08 -11.34
C GLY A 79 -11.51 0.69 -10.94
N ASN A 80 -10.33 0.28 -11.47
CA ASN A 80 -9.75 -1.04 -11.21
C ASN A 80 -9.77 -1.43 -9.72
N PHE A 81 -9.36 -0.52 -8.83
CA PHE A 81 -9.24 -0.84 -7.41
C PHE A 81 -10.61 -0.94 -6.72
N GLY A 82 -11.54 -0.02 -7.04
CA GLY A 82 -12.92 -0.11 -6.52
C GLY A 82 -13.63 -1.38 -6.96
N LEU A 83 -13.43 -1.81 -8.22
CA LEU A 83 -13.95 -3.09 -8.72
C LEU A 83 -13.37 -4.28 -7.96
N ALA A 84 -12.06 -4.29 -7.72
CA ALA A 84 -11.41 -5.36 -6.98
C ALA A 84 -11.95 -5.46 -5.54
N LEU A 85 -12.11 -4.33 -4.83
CA LEU A 85 -12.65 -4.32 -3.47
C LEU A 85 -14.14 -4.68 -3.45
N ALA A 86 -14.93 -4.21 -4.43
CA ALA A 86 -16.32 -4.62 -4.56
C ALA A 86 -16.45 -6.14 -4.76
N SER A 87 -15.54 -6.73 -5.55
CA SER A 87 -15.55 -8.17 -5.76
C SER A 87 -15.14 -8.96 -4.52
N VAL A 88 -14.20 -8.45 -3.70
CA VAL A 88 -13.87 -9.05 -2.39
C VAL A 88 -15.11 -9.10 -1.51
N CYS A 89 -15.77 -7.97 -1.30
CA CYS A 89 -16.98 -7.88 -0.47
C CYS A 89 -18.12 -8.74 -1.02
N GLY A 90 -18.35 -8.72 -2.33
CA GLY A 90 -19.39 -9.49 -3.00
C GLY A 90 -19.18 -11.00 -2.90
N ARG A 91 -17.94 -11.48 -3.03
CA ARG A 91 -17.57 -12.90 -2.85
C ARG A 91 -17.68 -13.36 -1.40
N SER A 92 -17.40 -12.46 -0.45
CA SER A 92 -17.65 -12.72 0.98
C SER A 92 -19.14 -12.76 1.35
N GLY A 93 -20.05 -12.57 0.36
CA GLY A 93 -21.50 -12.71 0.54
C GLY A 93 -22.22 -11.42 0.93
N TYR A 94 -21.53 -10.29 1.03
CA TYR A 94 -22.13 -9.02 1.41
C TYR A 94 -22.75 -8.28 0.22
N SER A 95 -23.94 -7.69 0.46
CA SER A 95 -24.60 -6.83 -0.52
C SER A 95 -23.72 -5.61 -0.79
N THR A 96 -23.26 -5.47 -2.01
CA THR A 96 -22.28 -4.45 -2.40
C THR A 96 -22.80 -3.64 -3.57
N THR A 97 -22.91 -2.32 -3.39
CA THR A 97 -23.32 -1.39 -4.43
C THR A 97 -22.13 -0.56 -4.89
N LEU A 98 -21.80 -0.67 -6.17
CA LEU A 98 -20.72 0.06 -6.81
C LEU A 98 -21.26 1.34 -7.47
N LEU A 99 -20.80 2.49 -7.02
CA LEU A 99 -21.13 3.78 -7.65
C LEU A 99 -20.17 4.04 -8.81
N VAL A 100 -20.70 4.08 -10.03
CA VAL A 100 -19.98 4.34 -11.27
C VAL A 100 -20.48 5.63 -11.92
N ARG A 101 -19.72 6.20 -12.86
CA ARG A 101 -20.09 7.46 -13.53
C ARG A 101 -20.93 7.24 -14.78
N ASP A 102 -20.75 6.13 -15.45
CA ASP A 102 -21.28 5.81 -16.78
C ASP A 102 -22.48 4.87 -16.63
N PRO A 103 -23.70 5.26 -17.08
CA PRO A 103 -24.90 4.43 -16.98
C PRO A 103 -24.77 3.12 -17.79
N ASP A 104 -24.11 3.17 -18.95
CA ASP A 104 -23.91 1.97 -19.76
C ASP A 104 -23.02 0.95 -19.04
N VAL A 105 -22.04 1.44 -18.28
CA VAL A 105 -21.21 0.59 -17.42
C VAL A 105 -22.04 -0.01 -16.29
N ALA A 106 -22.92 0.77 -15.66
CA ALA A 106 -23.80 0.25 -14.59
C ALA A 106 -24.73 -0.84 -15.12
N GLU A 107 -25.35 -0.63 -16.25
CA GLU A 107 -26.23 -1.62 -16.90
C GLU A 107 -25.45 -2.88 -17.26
N TYR A 108 -24.27 -2.71 -17.87
CA TYR A 108 -23.42 -3.83 -18.28
C TYR A 108 -23.00 -4.68 -17.07
N VAL A 109 -22.55 -4.05 -15.99
CA VAL A 109 -22.16 -4.75 -14.74
C VAL A 109 -23.33 -5.53 -14.17
N ASN A 110 -24.52 -4.93 -14.12
CA ASN A 110 -25.71 -5.57 -13.58
C ASN A 110 -26.19 -6.77 -14.40
N LYS A 111 -25.97 -6.74 -15.71
CA LYS A 111 -26.36 -7.80 -16.65
C LYS A 111 -25.33 -8.93 -16.72
N ASN A 112 -24.02 -8.59 -16.75
CA ASN A 112 -22.94 -9.52 -17.08
C ASN A 112 -22.08 -9.91 -15.86
N ASN A 113 -22.24 -9.24 -14.73
CA ASN A 113 -21.45 -9.43 -13.51
C ASN A 113 -19.93 -9.24 -13.72
N CYS A 114 -19.55 -8.38 -14.68
CA CYS A 114 -18.17 -7.96 -14.94
C CYS A 114 -18.17 -6.54 -15.51
N HIS A 115 -17.02 -5.86 -15.49
CA HIS A 115 -16.90 -4.51 -16.02
C HIS A 115 -16.52 -4.52 -17.51
N PRO A 116 -17.09 -3.69 -18.39
CA PRO A 116 -16.84 -3.77 -19.84
C PRO A 116 -15.42 -3.38 -20.28
N ARG A 117 -14.72 -2.56 -19.49
CA ARG A 117 -13.39 -2.01 -19.84
C ARG A 117 -12.27 -2.47 -18.91
N TYR A 118 -12.55 -2.60 -17.60
CA TYR A 118 -11.56 -2.94 -16.59
C TYR A 118 -11.75 -4.39 -16.14
N MET A 119 -10.71 -5.22 -16.24
CA MET A 119 -10.76 -6.62 -15.81
C MET A 119 -12.04 -7.33 -16.31
N SER A 120 -12.37 -7.14 -17.61
CA SER A 120 -13.61 -7.61 -18.22
C SER A 120 -13.79 -9.13 -18.22
N ASP A 121 -12.72 -9.86 -18.02
CA ASP A 121 -12.63 -11.32 -17.86
C ASP A 121 -12.85 -11.78 -16.41
N VAL A 122 -12.99 -10.86 -15.44
CA VAL A 122 -13.18 -11.19 -14.01
C VAL A 122 -14.62 -10.95 -13.59
N ARG A 123 -15.22 -11.95 -12.94
CA ARG A 123 -16.56 -11.81 -12.33
C ARG A 123 -16.47 -11.12 -10.97
N LEU A 124 -17.41 -10.19 -10.73
CA LEU A 124 -17.42 -9.37 -9.51
C LEU A 124 -18.08 -10.06 -8.30
N GLY A 125 -18.82 -11.14 -8.53
CA GLY A 125 -19.62 -11.82 -7.50
C GLY A 125 -21.11 -11.44 -7.57
N ASP A 126 -21.98 -12.39 -7.23
CA ASP A 126 -23.43 -12.27 -7.45
C ASP A 126 -24.13 -11.22 -6.54
N LYS A 127 -23.44 -10.78 -5.49
CA LYS A 127 -23.92 -9.76 -4.56
C LYS A 127 -23.54 -8.33 -4.95
N VAL A 128 -22.79 -8.15 -6.06
CA VAL A 128 -22.38 -6.83 -6.55
C VAL A 128 -23.44 -6.29 -7.52
N ARG A 129 -23.82 -5.03 -7.31
CA ARG A 129 -24.68 -4.27 -8.23
C ARG A 129 -24.03 -2.91 -8.47
N ALA A 130 -24.26 -2.34 -9.63
CA ALA A 130 -23.76 -1.02 -9.99
C ALA A 130 -24.89 -0.03 -10.22
N THR A 131 -24.64 1.24 -9.90
CA THR A 131 -25.56 2.35 -10.16
C THR A 131 -24.78 3.64 -10.41
N THR A 132 -25.41 4.59 -11.09
CA THR A 132 -24.91 5.97 -11.23
C THR A 132 -25.56 6.93 -10.22
N ASP A 133 -26.60 6.48 -9.52
CA ASP A 133 -27.31 7.28 -8.54
C ASP A 133 -26.68 7.13 -7.14
N ALA A 134 -26.01 8.20 -6.69
CA ALA A 134 -25.37 8.25 -5.37
C ALA A 134 -26.36 8.03 -4.22
N LYS A 135 -27.60 8.53 -4.36
CA LYS A 135 -28.64 8.36 -3.34
C LYS A 135 -28.99 6.88 -3.17
N SER A 136 -29.21 6.17 -4.27
CA SER A 136 -29.49 4.73 -4.24
C SER A 136 -28.30 3.92 -3.70
N ALA A 137 -27.06 4.30 -4.08
CA ALA A 137 -25.87 3.59 -3.64
C ALA A 137 -25.65 3.70 -2.13
N LEU A 138 -25.99 4.83 -1.53
CA LEU A 138 -25.64 5.19 -0.16
C LEU A 138 -26.78 5.01 0.85
N LYS A 139 -28.03 4.99 0.38
CA LYS A 139 -29.23 5.03 1.24
C LYS A 139 -29.21 4.09 2.44
N ASP A 140 -28.77 2.86 2.22
CA ASP A 140 -28.79 1.80 3.24
C ASP A 140 -27.37 1.29 3.56
N ALA A 141 -26.33 2.05 3.16
CA ALA A 141 -24.96 1.63 3.38
C ALA A 141 -24.61 1.64 4.87
N THR A 142 -24.09 0.53 5.35
CA THR A 142 -23.55 0.41 6.71
C THR A 142 -22.06 0.65 6.76
N TYR A 143 -21.36 0.44 5.62
CA TYR A 143 -19.96 0.78 5.39
C TYR A 143 -19.78 1.38 4.00
N ILE A 144 -18.88 2.33 3.92
CA ILE A 144 -18.51 2.97 2.65
C ILE A 144 -17.03 2.71 2.37
N ILE A 145 -16.73 2.25 1.15
CA ILE A 145 -15.36 2.12 0.64
C ILE A 145 -15.13 3.21 -0.41
N HIS A 146 -14.24 4.15 -0.13
CA HIS A 146 -13.86 5.21 -1.03
C HIS A 146 -12.62 4.78 -1.85
N ALA A 147 -12.76 4.74 -3.17
CA ALA A 147 -11.73 4.31 -4.13
C ALA A 147 -11.61 5.28 -5.32
N VAL A 148 -11.75 6.57 -5.07
CA VAL A 148 -11.55 7.65 -6.04
C VAL A 148 -10.14 8.21 -5.87
N PRO A 149 -9.36 8.50 -6.93
CA PRO A 149 -8.02 9.08 -6.80
C PRO A 149 -8.02 10.36 -5.96
N VAL A 150 -6.97 10.56 -5.14
CA VAL A 150 -6.90 11.63 -4.13
C VAL A 150 -7.20 13.02 -4.70
N GLN A 151 -6.72 13.34 -5.89
CA GLN A 151 -6.91 14.65 -6.52
C GLN A 151 -8.37 14.97 -6.85
N TYR A 152 -9.23 13.97 -6.97
CA TYR A 152 -10.66 14.13 -7.25
C TYR A 152 -11.54 13.89 -6.02
N SER A 153 -10.95 13.45 -4.90
CA SER A 153 -11.69 12.97 -3.73
C SER A 153 -12.49 14.07 -3.04
N ARG A 154 -11.93 15.25 -2.84
CA ARG A 154 -12.61 16.36 -2.18
C ARG A 154 -13.91 16.74 -2.87
N ASN A 155 -13.85 17.05 -4.14
CA ASN A 155 -15.03 17.44 -4.93
C ASN A 155 -16.06 16.32 -4.99
N PHE A 156 -15.60 15.09 -5.17
CA PHE A 156 -16.46 13.91 -5.18
C PHE A 156 -17.19 13.73 -3.85
N LEU A 157 -16.46 13.77 -2.73
CA LEU A 157 -17.02 13.61 -1.38
C LEU A 157 -18.05 14.68 -1.05
N LEU A 158 -17.78 15.95 -1.38
CA LEU A 158 -18.72 17.05 -1.18
C LEU A 158 -20.01 16.84 -1.97
N ASN A 159 -19.93 16.31 -3.18
CA ASN A 159 -21.11 16.02 -4.03
C ASN A 159 -21.96 14.87 -3.47
N VAL A 160 -21.35 13.82 -2.92
CA VAL A 160 -22.11 12.69 -2.39
C VAL A 160 -22.48 12.83 -0.91
N LYS A 161 -21.88 13.77 -0.19
CA LYS A 161 -22.14 14.03 1.25
C LYS A 161 -23.62 14.08 1.63
N PRO A 162 -24.52 14.77 0.87
CA PRO A 162 -25.94 14.82 1.23
C PRO A 162 -26.66 13.47 1.25
N HIS A 163 -26.06 12.45 0.65
CA HIS A 163 -26.62 11.11 0.55
C HIS A 163 -25.98 10.09 1.52
N ILE A 164 -24.89 10.48 2.19
CA ILE A 164 -24.21 9.62 3.16
C ILE A 164 -24.99 9.64 4.47
N PRO A 165 -25.46 8.49 4.98
CA PRO A 165 -26.17 8.44 6.26
C PRO A 165 -25.26 8.92 7.40
N ILE A 166 -25.87 9.56 8.40
CA ILE A 166 -25.15 10.08 9.58
C ILE A 166 -24.48 8.90 10.30
N GLY A 167 -23.22 9.09 10.69
CA GLY A 167 -22.46 8.09 11.44
C GLY A 167 -21.94 6.90 10.61
N THR A 168 -22.30 6.76 9.33
CA THR A 168 -21.78 5.66 8.51
C THR A 168 -20.25 5.79 8.35
N PRO A 169 -19.47 4.76 8.77
CA PRO A 169 -18.02 4.80 8.65
C PRO A 169 -17.56 4.74 7.21
N VAL A 170 -16.39 5.33 6.95
CA VAL A 170 -15.79 5.37 5.61
C VAL A 170 -14.37 4.83 5.65
N MET A 171 -14.09 3.82 4.84
CA MET A 171 -12.75 3.32 4.57
C MET A 171 -12.22 3.93 3.26
N SER A 172 -11.09 4.63 3.30
CA SER A 172 -10.39 5.05 2.09
C SER A 172 -9.38 3.99 1.64
N ALA A 173 -9.39 3.72 0.35
CA ALA A 173 -8.39 2.91 -0.33
C ALA A 173 -7.53 3.75 -1.30
N SER A 174 -7.73 5.06 -1.31
CA SER A 174 -6.99 6.03 -2.12
C SER A 174 -5.64 6.32 -1.48
N LYS A 175 -4.64 6.55 -2.30
CA LYS A 175 -3.25 6.79 -1.88
C LYS A 175 -2.74 8.09 -2.49
N GLY A 176 -1.87 8.79 -1.79
CA GLY A 176 -1.27 10.04 -2.28
C GLY A 176 -1.62 11.24 -1.41
N ILE A 177 -1.23 12.42 -1.88
CA ILE A 177 -1.42 13.72 -1.21
C ILE A 177 -2.16 14.64 -2.18
N GLU A 178 -3.18 15.35 -1.69
CA GLU A 178 -3.88 16.35 -2.48
C GLU A 178 -2.95 17.54 -2.76
N THR A 179 -2.77 17.90 -4.03
CA THR A 179 -1.79 18.92 -4.44
C THR A 179 -2.13 20.32 -3.95
N THR A 180 -3.41 20.62 -3.74
CA THR A 180 -3.88 21.95 -3.36
C THR A 180 -3.78 22.22 -1.86
N SER A 181 -4.10 21.24 -1.01
CA SER A 181 -4.08 21.38 0.45
C SER A 181 -2.84 20.79 1.10
N LEU A 182 -2.10 19.96 0.38
CA LEU A 182 -1.03 19.09 0.88
C LEU A 182 -1.54 18.12 1.98
N GLY A 183 -2.84 17.86 2.01
CA GLY A 183 -3.51 16.96 2.95
C GLY A 183 -3.48 15.51 2.49
N PHE A 184 -3.44 14.61 3.45
CA PHE A 184 -3.69 13.18 3.25
C PHE A 184 -5.19 12.90 3.17
N MET A 185 -5.57 11.66 2.84
CA MET A 185 -6.98 11.30 2.77
C MET A 185 -7.70 11.42 4.13
N ALA A 186 -6.99 11.27 5.26
CA ALA A 186 -7.55 11.50 6.59
C ALA A 186 -8.03 12.95 6.73
N ASP A 187 -7.17 13.92 6.38
CA ASP A 187 -7.53 15.34 6.41
C ASP A 187 -8.73 15.63 5.50
N ILE A 188 -8.70 15.12 4.26
CA ILE A 188 -9.76 15.35 3.27
C ILE A 188 -11.10 14.77 3.73
N LEU A 189 -11.12 13.56 4.28
CA LEU A 189 -12.34 12.93 4.77
C LEU A 189 -12.94 13.70 5.94
N GLU A 190 -12.12 14.11 6.92
CA GLU A 190 -12.58 14.90 8.06
C GLU A 190 -13.11 16.27 7.63
N GLU A 191 -12.41 16.98 6.76
CA GLU A 191 -12.84 18.30 6.26
C GLU A 191 -14.14 18.20 5.44
N CYS A 192 -14.29 17.18 4.60
CA CYS A 192 -15.45 17.03 3.76
C CYS A 192 -16.67 16.49 4.52
N LEU A 193 -16.48 15.47 5.34
CA LEU A 193 -17.58 14.69 5.92
C LEU A 193 -17.80 14.92 7.41
N GLY A 194 -16.86 15.60 8.09
CA GLY A 194 -16.93 15.90 9.52
C GLY A 194 -16.19 14.90 10.39
N LYS A 195 -16.08 15.23 11.68
CA LYS A 195 -15.36 14.42 12.68
C LYS A 195 -16.26 13.45 13.46
N ASP A 196 -17.55 13.45 13.13
CA ASP A 196 -18.58 12.70 13.87
C ASP A 196 -18.69 11.24 13.42
N ARG A 197 -17.77 10.78 12.59
CA ARG A 197 -17.75 9.41 12.05
C ARG A 197 -16.36 8.80 12.11
N SER A 198 -16.31 7.49 12.17
CA SER A 198 -15.05 6.75 12.15
C SER A 198 -14.54 6.58 10.72
N TYR A 199 -13.22 6.72 10.56
CA TYR A 199 -12.51 6.54 9.30
C TYR A 199 -11.52 5.39 9.39
N ALA A 200 -11.34 4.69 8.27
CA ALA A 200 -10.32 3.67 8.13
C ALA A 200 -9.56 3.85 6.81
N PHE A 201 -8.35 3.30 6.72
CA PHE A 201 -7.47 3.45 5.56
C PHE A 201 -6.85 2.10 5.21
N LEU A 202 -6.94 1.72 3.93
CA LEU A 202 -6.41 0.47 3.43
C LEU A 202 -5.10 0.70 2.67
N SER A 203 -4.06 -0.03 3.00
CA SER A 203 -2.79 -0.04 2.31
C SER A 203 -2.15 -1.44 2.32
N GLY A 204 -1.06 -1.61 1.57
CA GLY A 204 -0.34 -2.87 1.42
C GLY A 204 -0.21 -3.32 -0.03
N PRO A 205 0.57 -4.36 -0.32
CA PRO A 205 0.77 -4.89 -1.67
C PRO A 205 -0.55 -5.47 -2.21
N SER A 206 -1.20 -4.74 -3.11
CA SER A 206 -2.57 -4.99 -3.50
C SER A 206 -2.86 -4.54 -4.94
N PHE A 207 -2.29 -5.24 -5.93
CA PHE A 207 -2.66 -4.99 -7.32
C PHE A 207 -4.10 -5.42 -7.58
N ALA A 208 -4.91 -4.50 -8.10
CA ALA A 208 -6.34 -4.73 -8.34
C ALA A 208 -6.61 -6.01 -9.16
N ARG A 209 -5.80 -6.26 -10.20
CA ARG A 209 -5.90 -7.43 -11.05
C ARG A 209 -5.68 -8.73 -10.26
N GLU A 210 -4.67 -8.78 -9.41
CA GLU A 210 -4.34 -9.96 -8.60
C GLU A 210 -5.42 -10.24 -7.54
N ILE A 211 -5.97 -9.18 -6.91
CA ILE A 211 -7.11 -9.31 -5.98
C ILE A 211 -8.33 -9.88 -6.71
N ALA A 212 -8.61 -9.34 -7.90
CA ALA A 212 -9.76 -9.76 -8.70
C ALA A 212 -9.64 -11.23 -9.18
N GLU A 213 -8.41 -11.67 -9.50
CA GLU A 213 -8.07 -13.06 -9.83
C GLU A 213 -7.95 -14.00 -8.61
N GLU A 214 -8.29 -13.51 -7.41
CA GLU A 214 -8.21 -14.28 -6.14
C GLU A 214 -6.79 -14.79 -5.82
N ARG A 215 -5.74 -14.08 -6.26
CA ARG A 215 -4.37 -14.38 -5.85
C ARG A 215 -4.16 -13.96 -4.39
N ALA A 216 -3.31 -14.70 -3.70
CA ALA A 216 -3.01 -14.42 -2.29
C ALA A 216 -2.51 -12.97 -2.11
N THR A 217 -3.25 -12.21 -1.32
CA THR A 217 -3.00 -10.79 -1.05
C THR A 217 -3.06 -10.54 0.45
N ALA A 218 -2.16 -9.72 0.96
CA ALA A 218 -2.15 -9.29 2.35
C ALA A 218 -2.13 -7.76 2.42
N VAL A 219 -3.05 -7.18 3.19
CA VAL A 219 -3.20 -5.73 3.36
C VAL A 219 -3.31 -5.36 4.83
N VAL A 220 -3.19 -4.06 5.12
CA VAL A 220 -3.44 -3.47 6.44
C VAL A 220 -4.61 -2.49 6.32
N ILE A 221 -5.52 -2.55 7.29
CA ILE A 221 -6.52 -1.52 7.52
C ILE A 221 -6.16 -0.82 8.82
N ALA A 222 -5.91 0.49 8.76
CA ALA A 222 -5.67 1.32 9.93
C ALA A 222 -6.89 2.20 10.24
N SER A 223 -7.20 2.31 11.54
CA SER A 223 -8.24 3.21 12.05
C SER A 223 -7.90 3.59 13.48
N GLU A 224 -8.21 4.83 13.88
CA GLU A 224 -8.22 5.23 15.29
C GLU A 224 -9.33 4.52 16.06
N ASP A 225 -10.41 4.15 15.38
CA ASP A 225 -11.48 3.30 15.88
C ASP A 225 -11.12 1.81 15.64
N LYS A 226 -10.64 1.17 16.71
CA LYS A 226 -10.26 -0.24 16.66
C LYS A 226 -11.40 -1.15 16.21
N GLN A 227 -12.65 -0.87 16.65
CA GLN A 227 -13.79 -1.71 16.29
C GLN A 227 -14.05 -1.63 14.78
N LEU A 228 -13.96 -0.45 14.19
CA LEU A 228 -14.07 -0.28 12.73
C LEU A 228 -13.00 -1.06 11.96
N ALA A 229 -11.74 -1.03 12.45
CA ALA A 229 -10.66 -1.79 11.81
C ALA A 229 -10.94 -3.30 11.87
N ASP A 230 -11.37 -3.79 13.02
CA ASP A 230 -11.69 -5.21 13.24
C ASP A 230 -12.90 -5.64 12.40
N ASP A 231 -13.99 -4.86 12.37
CA ASP A 231 -15.18 -5.12 11.56
C ASP A 231 -14.84 -5.22 10.05
N LEU A 232 -14.04 -4.28 9.55
CA LEU A 232 -13.63 -4.28 8.15
C LEU A 232 -12.68 -5.45 7.84
N ALA A 233 -11.84 -5.85 8.80
CA ALA A 233 -11.00 -7.03 8.65
C ALA A 233 -11.84 -8.30 8.57
N ASP A 234 -12.88 -8.43 9.37
CA ASP A 234 -13.82 -9.57 9.34
C ASP A 234 -14.65 -9.60 8.03
N ILE A 235 -15.11 -8.43 7.56
CA ILE A 235 -15.88 -8.30 6.31
C ILE A 235 -15.03 -8.72 5.10
N MET A 236 -13.76 -8.29 5.06
CA MET A 236 -12.94 -8.40 3.85
C MET A 236 -12.01 -9.62 3.84
N SER A 237 -11.68 -10.20 5.01
CA SER A 237 -10.75 -11.34 5.06
C SER A 237 -11.36 -12.60 4.42
N SER A 238 -10.53 -13.29 3.66
CA SER A 238 -10.86 -14.56 3.02
C SER A 238 -9.63 -15.46 2.94
N ALA A 239 -9.75 -16.65 2.37
CA ALA A 239 -8.62 -17.54 2.15
C ALA A 239 -7.50 -16.90 1.29
N ASN A 240 -7.87 -15.99 0.38
CA ASN A 240 -6.96 -15.36 -0.57
C ASN A 240 -6.74 -13.85 -0.30
N PHE A 241 -7.47 -13.25 0.63
CA PHE A 241 -7.34 -11.84 0.98
C PHE A 241 -7.22 -11.69 2.49
N ARG A 242 -5.99 -11.52 2.98
CA ARG A 242 -5.69 -11.41 4.40
C ARG A 242 -5.63 -9.95 4.82
N VAL A 243 -6.42 -9.58 5.82
CA VAL A 243 -6.42 -8.24 6.41
C VAL A 243 -5.75 -8.27 7.78
N PHE A 244 -4.81 -7.36 8.00
CA PHE A 244 -4.23 -7.03 9.29
C PHE A 244 -4.74 -5.67 9.73
N THR A 245 -4.83 -5.43 11.02
CA THR A 245 -5.31 -4.16 11.58
C THR A 245 -4.17 -3.36 12.19
N SER A 246 -4.32 -2.03 12.22
CA SER A 246 -3.38 -1.09 12.83
C SER A 246 -4.15 0.12 13.40
N SER A 247 -3.56 0.84 14.34
CA SER A 247 -4.02 2.16 14.76
C SER A 247 -3.23 3.31 14.11
N ASP A 248 -2.14 3.01 13.41
CA ASP A 248 -1.24 4.01 12.81
C ASP A 248 -1.74 4.44 11.42
N VAL A 249 -2.69 5.36 11.39
CA VAL A 249 -3.22 5.96 10.16
C VAL A 249 -2.14 6.72 9.41
N MET A 250 -1.31 7.50 10.11
CA MET A 250 -0.25 8.30 9.47
C MET A 250 0.77 7.41 8.75
N GLY A 251 1.18 6.29 9.38
CA GLY A 251 2.10 5.34 8.74
C GLY A 251 1.54 4.70 7.48
N ILE A 252 0.24 4.36 7.49
CA ILE A 252 -0.46 3.83 6.32
C ILE A 252 -0.48 4.85 5.17
N GLU A 253 -0.78 6.11 5.45
CA GLU A 253 -0.90 7.15 4.42
C GLU A 253 0.45 7.57 3.86
N VAL A 254 1.47 7.75 4.71
CA VAL A 254 2.83 8.06 4.27
C VAL A 254 3.40 6.92 3.43
N GLY A 255 3.28 5.68 3.90
CA GLY A 255 3.71 4.50 3.16
C GLY A 255 3.09 4.43 1.78
N GLY A 256 1.76 4.52 1.70
CA GLY A 256 0.99 4.47 0.47
C GLY A 256 1.29 5.60 -0.52
N SER A 257 1.65 6.79 -0.02
CA SER A 257 1.96 7.96 -0.84
C SER A 257 3.40 7.91 -1.38
N VAL A 258 4.39 7.76 -0.48
CA VAL A 258 5.82 7.85 -0.82
C VAL A 258 6.25 6.69 -1.73
N LYS A 259 5.71 5.49 -1.55
CA LYS A 259 6.03 4.33 -2.40
C LYS A 259 5.86 4.59 -3.90
N ASN A 260 4.87 5.40 -4.27
CA ASN A 260 4.57 5.70 -5.67
C ASN A 260 5.69 6.54 -6.32
N VAL A 261 6.27 7.45 -5.55
CA VAL A 261 7.43 8.25 -5.98
C VAL A 261 8.69 7.39 -6.10
N ILE A 262 8.92 6.50 -5.11
CA ILE A 262 10.02 5.53 -5.17
C ILE A 262 9.87 4.61 -6.40
N ALA A 263 8.64 4.21 -6.74
CA ALA A 263 8.39 3.37 -7.89
C ALA A 263 8.69 4.06 -9.23
N ILE A 264 8.47 5.38 -9.34
CA ILE A 264 8.90 6.15 -10.52
C ILE A 264 10.43 6.12 -10.63
N ALA A 265 11.15 6.37 -9.52
CA ALA A 265 12.62 6.30 -9.50
C ALA A 265 13.14 4.91 -9.86
N ALA A 266 12.52 3.86 -9.32
CA ALA A 266 12.84 2.47 -9.65
C ALA A 266 12.61 2.16 -11.14
N GLY A 267 11.52 2.66 -11.70
CA GLY A 267 11.25 2.56 -13.13
C GLY A 267 12.30 3.27 -13.99
N MET A 268 12.72 4.47 -13.62
CA MET A 268 13.81 5.19 -14.32
C MET A 268 15.13 4.40 -14.27
N CYS A 269 15.48 3.83 -13.11
CA CYS A 269 16.65 2.98 -12.95
C CYS A 269 16.62 1.77 -13.90
N GLU A 270 15.46 1.13 -14.05
CA GLU A 270 15.26 0.02 -14.98
C GLU A 270 15.32 0.49 -16.45
N GLY A 271 14.63 1.58 -16.78
CA GLY A 271 14.63 2.15 -18.14
C GLY A 271 16.02 2.54 -18.64
N LEU A 272 16.88 2.99 -17.73
CA LEU A 272 18.29 3.32 -17.98
C LEU A 272 19.21 2.08 -18.04
N GLY A 273 18.72 0.90 -17.66
CA GLY A 273 19.49 -0.36 -17.67
C GLY A 273 20.59 -0.42 -16.59
N LEU A 274 20.42 0.23 -15.43
CA LEU A 274 21.45 0.32 -14.38
C LEU A 274 21.64 -0.98 -13.59
N GLY A 275 20.74 -1.94 -13.74
CA GLY A 275 20.84 -3.29 -13.17
C GLY A 275 20.30 -3.41 -11.75
N THR A 276 20.32 -4.66 -11.23
CA THR A 276 19.65 -5.06 -9.98
C THR A 276 20.26 -4.40 -8.75
N ASN A 277 21.59 -4.24 -8.70
CA ASN A 277 22.25 -3.63 -7.54
C ASN A 277 21.83 -2.17 -7.36
N ALA A 278 21.82 -1.40 -8.44
CA ALA A 278 21.36 -0.01 -8.43
C ALA A 278 19.88 0.08 -8.00
N MET A 279 19.02 -0.77 -8.56
CA MET A 279 17.60 -0.86 -8.22
C MET A 279 17.41 -1.16 -6.74
N SER A 280 18.10 -2.18 -6.21
CA SER A 280 18.00 -2.59 -4.81
C SER A 280 18.47 -1.48 -3.87
N GLY A 281 19.61 -0.84 -4.18
CA GLY A 281 20.12 0.31 -3.42
C GLY A 281 19.13 1.48 -3.41
N LEU A 282 18.61 1.85 -4.59
CA LEU A 282 17.64 2.93 -4.75
C LEU A 282 16.37 2.70 -3.92
N VAL A 283 15.77 1.52 -4.05
CA VAL A 283 14.52 1.18 -3.33
C VAL A 283 14.75 1.17 -1.82
N THR A 284 15.87 0.59 -1.35
CA THR A 284 16.23 0.57 0.07
C THR A 284 16.41 2.00 0.62
N ARG A 285 17.13 2.87 -0.11
CA ARG A 285 17.30 4.27 0.29
C ARG A 285 15.98 5.04 0.25
N GLY A 286 15.12 4.77 -0.72
CA GLY A 286 13.76 5.32 -0.80
C GLY A 286 12.90 4.93 0.41
N CYS A 287 12.94 3.67 0.84
CA CYS A 287 12.30 3.23 2.09
C CYS A 287 12.88 3.96 3.31
N GLY A 288 14.18 4.28 3.30
CA GLY A 288 14.81 5.11 4.34
C GLY A 288 14.27 6.55 4.37
N GLU A 289 14.03 7.15 3.20
CA GLU A 289 13.39 8.49 3.11
C GLU A 289 11.94 8.45 3.58
N MET A 290 11.18 7.44 3.15
CA MET A 290 9.82 7.19 3.62
C MET A 290 9.76 7.08 5.14
N ARG A 291 10.61 6.27 5.75
CA ARG A 291 10.67 6.11 7.20
C ARG A 291 10.99 7.43 7.90
N ARG A 292 11.96 8.19 7.39
CA ARG A 292 12.35 9.49 7.96
C ARG A 292 11.20 10.50 7.91
N LEU A 293 10.51 10.58 6.78
CA LEU A 293 9.36 11.45 6.62
C LEU A 293 8.21 11.01 7.53
N GLY A 294 7.91 9.71 7.57
CA GLY A 294 6.84 9.17 8.40
C GLY A 294 7.07 9.43 9.89
N LEU A 295 8.28 9.16 10.40
CA LEU A 295 8.64 9.47 11.78
C LEU A 295 8.47 10.96 12.10
N TYR A 296 8.86 11.84 11.17
CA TYR A 296 8.69 13.28 11.34
C TYR A 296 7.21 13.69 11.41
N LEU A 297 6.32 12.95 10.72
CA LEU A 297 4.88 13.17 10.71
C LEU A 297 4.13 12.41 11.83
N GLY A 298 4.83 11.63 12.66
CA GLY A 298 4.26 10.89 13.77
C GLY A 298 3.85 9.44 13.46
N ALA A 299 4.31 8.88 12.36
CA ALA A 299 4.08 7.47 11.99
C ALA A 299 4.95 6.52 12.82
N GLU A 300 4.45 5.30 13.04
CA GLU A 300 5.18 4.23 13.69
C GLU A 300 6.22 3.59 12.75
N PRO A 301 7.49 3.39 13.20
CA PRO A 301 8.52 2.76 12.38
C PRO A 301 8.14 1.36 11.90
N THR A 302 7.41 0.62 12.72
CA THR A 302 6.96 -0.75 12.46
C THR A 302 5.95 -0.83 11.33
N THR A 303 5.05 0.15 11.22
CA THR A 303 4.10 0.28 10.11
C THR A 303 4.82 0.48 8.78
N LEU A 304 5.82 1.37 8.79
CA LEU A 304 6.63 1.67 7.59
C LEU A 304 7.57 0.53 7.19
N ALA A 305 8.00 -0.31 8.14
CA ALA A 305 8.74 -1.55 7.86
C ALA A 305 7.85 -2.72 7.45
N GLY A 306 6.53 -2.59 7.62
CA GLY A 306 5.53 -3.62 7.36
C GLY A 306 4.96 -3.63 5.94
N LEU A 307 3.72 -4.17 5.82
CA LEU A 307 3.03 -4.35 4.54
C LEU A 307 2.77 -3.02 3.81
N SER A 308 2.39 -1.96 4.54
CA SER A 308 2.01 -0.67 3.93
C SER A 308 3.21 0.17 3.50
N GLY A 309 4.37 0.01 4.16
CA GLY A 309 5.61 0.68 3.79
C GLY A 309 6.46 -0.17 2.84
N VAL A 310 7.36 -0.98 3.41
CA VAL A 310 8.30 -1.80 2.64
C VAL A 310 7.58 -2.78 1.71
N GLY A 311 6.55 -3.50 2.19
CA GLY A 311 5.84 -4.50 1.39
C GLY A 311 5.22 -3.93 0.13
N ASP A 312 4.45 -2.85 0.25
CA ASP A 312 3.80 -2.20 -0.90
C ASP A 312 4.81 -1.48 -1.82
N THR A 313 5.91 -0.97 -1.25
CA THR A 313 7.01 -0.39 -2.04
C THR A 313 7.67 -1.45 -2.92
N PHE A 314 8.05 -2.60 -2.36
CA PHE A 314 8.64 -3.68 -3.14
C PHE A 314 7.68 -4.18 -4.23
N GLY A 315 6.42 -4.46 -3.87
CA GLY A 315 5.40 -4.83 -4.86
C GLY A 315 5.30 -3.82 -6.00
N THR A 316 5.28 -2.53 -5.66
CA THR A 316 5.11 -1.45 -6.65
C THR A 316 6.37 -1.20 -7.48
N CYS A 317 7.58 -1.32 -6.91
CA CYS A 317 8.85 -1.07 -7.61
C CYS A 317 9.26 -2.23 -8.54
N PHE A 318 8.93 -3.47 -8.20
CA PHE A 318 9.33 -4.64 -8.97
C PHE A 318 8.17 -5.29 -9.75
N GLY A 319 6.92 -4.98 -9.39
CA GLY A 319 5.75 -5.56 -10.04
C GLY A 319 5.47 -4.95 -11.42
N PRO A 320 5.24 -5.78 -12.47
CA PRO A 320 5.00 -5.29 -13.84
C PRO A 320 3.67 -4.53 -13.98
N LEU A 321 2.74 -4.72 -13.07
CA LEU A 321 1.43 -4.05 -13.05
C LEU A 321 1.48 -2.63 -12.47
N SER A 322 2.65 -2.17 -12.01
CA SER A 322 2.80 -0.85 -11.42
C SER A 322 2.83 0.25 -12.48
N ARG A 323 1.79 1.10 -12.48
CA ARG A 323 1.69 2.28 -13.36
C ARG A 323 2.83 3.27 -13.11
N ASN A 324 3.18 3.50 -11.86
CA ASN A 324 4.26 4.41 -11.49
C ASN A 324 5.63 3.91 -11.96
N ARG A 325 5.93 2.61 -11.77
CA ARG A 325 7.14 1.99 -12.30
C ARG A 325 7.18 2.07 -13.83
N ASN A 326 6.08 1.72 -14.52
CA ASN A 326 6.01 1.76 -15.97
C ASN A 326 6.18 3.18 -16.53
N PHE A 327 5.63 4.20 -15.84
CA PHE A 327 5.87 5.61 -16.15
C PHE A 327 7.37 5.94 -16.04
N GLY A 328 8.01 5.55 -14.94
CA GLY A 328 9.45 5.74 -14.73
C GLY A 328 10.32 5.03 -15.77
N ILE A 329 9.96 3.80 -16.21
CA ILE A 329 10.67 3.08 -17.27
C ILE A 329 10.70 3.90 -18.58
N ARG A 330 9.59 4.51 -18.95
CA ARG A 330 9.47 5.33 -20.15
C ARG A 330 10.35 6.58 -20.05
N LEU A 331 10.32 7.28 -18.89
CA LEU A 331 11.22 8.40 -18.64
C LEU A 331 12.69 7.98 -18.71
N GLY A 332 13.06 6.84 -18.12
CA GLY A 332 14.42 6.29 -18.17
C GLY A 332 14.88 5.92 -19.59
N LYS A 333 13.95 5.58 -20.47
CA LYS A 333 14.20 5.34 -21.90
C LYS A 333 14.33 6.62 -22.73
N GLY A 334 14.08 7.80 -22.13
CA GLY A 334 14.22 9.10 -22.76
C GLY A 334 12.93 9.68 -23.35
N GLU A 335 11.76 9.08 -23.07
CA GLU A 335 10.49 9.71 -23.42
C GLU A 335 10.23 10.92 -22.51
N THR A 336 9.65 11.98 -23.07
CA THR A 336 9.26 13.17 -22.28
C THR A 336 7.98 12.92 -21.50
N MET A 337 7.74 13.74 -20.48
CA MET A 337 6.52 13.67 -19.69
C MET A 337 5.27 13.86 -20.56
N GLU A 338 5.33 14.80 -21.50
CA GLU A 338 4.24 15.12 -22.44
C GLU A 338 3.92 13.91 -23.35
N GLU A 339 4.93 13.24 -23.90
CA GLU A 339 4.77 12.07 -24.74
C GLU A 339 4.15 10.89 -23.96
N ILE A 340 4.59 10.71 -22.71
CA ILE A 340 4.05 9.68 -21.84
C ILE A 340 2.58 9.95 -21.52
N LEU A 341 2.24 11.17 -21.12
CA LEU A 341 0.87 11.55 -20.77
C LEU A 341 -0.07 11.50 -21.97
N ALA A 342 0.40 11.86 -23.17
CA ALA A 342 -0.40 11.79 -24.39
C ALA A 342 -0.82 10.36 -24.79
N THR A 343 -0.07 9.37 -24.38
CA THR A 343 -0.27 7.95 -24.75
C THR A 343 -0.75 7.07 -23.59
N THR A 344 -0.81 7.62 -22.38
CA THR A 344 -1.21 6.87 -21.18
C THR A 344 -2.70 7.07 -20.91
N THR A 345 -3.44 5.98 -20.74
CA THR A 345 -4.86 5.99 -20.40
C THR A 345 -5.11 5.93 -18.89
N GLU A 346 -4.10 5.59 -18.11
CA GLU A 346 -4.18 5.39 -16.67
C GLU A 346 -3.30 6.39 -15.91
N VAL A 347 -3.83 6.90 -14.80
CA VAL A 347 -3.13 7.89 -13.96
C VAL A 347 -2.00 7.22 -13.17
N ALA A 348 -0.79 7.77 -13.26
CA ALA A 348 0.33 7.46 -12.38
C ALA A 348 0.33 8.46 -11.21
N GLU A 349 -0.33 8.11 -10.11
CA GLU A 349 -0.54 9.00 -8.95
C GLU A 349 0.76 9.55 -8.34
N GLY A 350 1.87 8.84 -8.55
CA GLY A 350 3.19 9.29 -8.09
C GLY A 350 3.68 10.57 -8.74
N VAL A 351 3.17 10.92 -9.94
CA VAL A 351 3.56 12.16 -10.66
C VAL A 351 3.11 13.38 -9.84
N ASP A 352 1.82 13.46 -9.52
CA ASP A 352 1.28 14.55 -8.71
C ASP A 352 1.82 14.50 -7.28
N THR A 353 1.97 13.29 -6.73
CA THR A 353 2.44 13.08 -5.36
C THR A 353 3.88 13.55 -5.16
N ALA A 354 4.77 13.46 -6.16
CA ALA A 354 6.16 13.88 -6.03
C ALA A 354 6.29 15.38 -5.72
N GLY A 355 5.57 16.21 -6.45
CA GLY A 355 5.50 17.66 -6.19
C GLY A 355 4.92 17.98 -4.82
N ALA A 356 3.74 17.41 -4.52
CA ALA A 356 3.04 17.62 -3.25
C ALA A 356 3.88 17.17 -2.03
N LEU A 357 4.63 16.07 -2.13
CA LEU A 357 5.56 15.63 -1.06
C LEU A 357 6.67 16.64 -0.80
N VAL A 358 7.28 17.17 -1.86
CA VAL A 358 8.34 18.19 -1.72
C VAL A 358 7.79 19.44 -1.06
N ASP A 359 6.60 19.88 -1.46
CA ASP A 359 5.97 21.06 -0.90
C ASP A 359 5.53 20.81 0.56
N LEU A 360 5.01 19.64 0.89
CA LEU A 360 4.72 19.23 2.25
C LEU A 360 5.99 19.24 3.13
N ILE A 361 7.08 18.63 2.64
CA ILE A 361 8.37 18.60 3.35
C ILE A 361 8.87 20.02 3.60
N LYS A 362 8.81 20.91 2.61
CA LYS A 362 9.23 22.30 2.73
C LYS A 362 8.36 23.10 3.71
N SER A 363 7.04 22.88 3.65
CA SER A 363 6.10 23.61 4.52
C SER A 363 6.22 23.22 5.99
N ARG A 364 6.53 21.95 6.27
CA ARG A 364 6.62 21.41 7.63
C ARG A 364 8.03 21.50 8.22
N SER A 365 9.07 21.38 7.40
CA SER A 365 10.47 21.35 7.85
C SER A 365 11.14 22.72 7.73
N LYS A 366 11.69 23.24 8.84
CA LYS A 366 12.54 24.44 8.87
C LYS A 366 14.02 24.11 8.55
N GLY A 367 14.32 22.92 8.08
CA GLY A 367 15.67 22.41 7.89
C GLY A 367 16.38 23.01 6.67
N TYR A 368 17.70 23.15 6.78
CA TYR A 368 18.59 23.46 5.66
C TYR A 368 18.92 22.18 4.88
N ARG A 369 19.03 22.29 3.54
CA ARG A 369 19.41 21.20 2.65
C ARG A 369 18.49 19.98 2.71
N LEU A 370 17.17 20.21 2.58
CA LEU A 370 16.15 19.15 2.52
C LEU A 370 16.37 18.22 1.33
N ASP A 371 16.93 18.74 0.24
CA ASP A 371 17.38 17.99 -0.94
C ASP A 371 18.39 16.88 -0.57
N LEU A 372 19.30 17.13 0.36
CA LEU A 372 20.19 16.10 0.87
C LEU A 372 19.50 15.12 1.84
N LYS A 373 18.47 15.56 2.54
CA LYS A 373 17.74 14.71 3.48
C LYS A 373 16.78 13.73 2.77
N TYR A 374 16.20 14.15 1.64
CA TYR A 374 15.24 13.42 0.83
C TYR A 374 15.63 13.41 -0.66
N PRO A 375 16.83 12.93 -1.01
CA PRO A 375 17.38 13.10 -2.36
C PRO A 375 16.56 12.39 -3.45
N ILE A 376 15.96 11.25 -3.16
CA ILE A 376 15.16 10.50 -4.14
C ILE A 376 13.84 11.24 -4.39
N ILE A 377 13.14 11.68 -3.35
CA ILE A 377 11.87 12.41 -3.48
C ILE A 377 12.09 13.72 -4.25
N PHE A 378 13.13 14.51 -3.88
CA PHE A 378 13.46 15.76 -4.56
C PHE A 378 13.92 15.52 -5.98
N GLY A 379 14.79 14.53 -6.22
CA GLY A 379 15.29 14.18 -7.54
C GLY A 379 14.19 13.76 -8.50
N VAL A 380 13.24 12.93 -8.05
CA VAL A 380 12.07 12.53 -8.87
C VAL A 380 11.24 13.75 -9.25
N ARG A 381 10.95 14.66 -8.30
CA ARG A 381 10.23 15.90 -8.60
C ARG A 381 10.97 16.74 -9.64
N ASP A 382 12.28 16.95 -9.48
CA ASP A 382 13.06 17.78 -10.40
C ASP A 382 13.14 17.18 -11.81
N ILE A 383 13.17 15.84 -11.93
CA ILE A 383 13.10 15.14 -13.22
C ILE A 383 11.71 15.31 -13.86
N LEU A 384 10.63 15.15 -13.08
CA LEU A 384 9.27 15.32 -13.58
C LEU A 384 8.98 16.76 -14.03
N GLU A 385 9.59 17.74 -13.40
CA GLU A 385 9.51 19.16 -13.79
C GLU A 385 10.47 19.54 -14.93
N GLY A 386 11.25 18.60 -15.46
CA GLY A 386 12.21 18.84 -16.55
C GLY A 386 13.46 19.65 -16.16
N LYS A 387 13.73 19.80 -14.86
CA LYS A 387 14.90 20.52 -14.33
C LYS A 387 16.17 19.66 -14.38
N LEU A 388 16.01 18.35 -14.43
CA LEU A 388 17.07 17.36 -14.35
C LEU A 388 16.77 16.20 -15.29
N GLY A 389 17.76 15.65 -15.96
CA GLY A 389 17.62 14.44 -16.75
C GLY A 389 17.53 13.19 -15.86
N ALA A 390 16.78 12.16 -16.28
CA ALA A 390 16.66 10.93 -15.50
C ALA A 390 18.01 10.27 -15.21
N ARG A 391 18.93 10.24 -16.19
CA ARG A 391 20.29 9.72 -16.00
C ARG A 391 21.08 10.56 -15.02
N GLU A 392 21.13 11.87 -15.24
CA GLU A 392 21.85 12.83 -14.41
C GLU A 392 21.38 12.76 -12.95
N GLY A 393 20.04 12.67 -12.72
CA GLY A 393 19.48 12.55 -11.38
C GLY A 393 19.91 11.28 -10.66
N LEU A 394 19.94 10.13 -11.36
CA LEU A 394 20.35 8.87 -10.76
C LEU A 394 21.87 8.77 -10.55
N GLU A 395 22.67 9.32 -11.46
CA GLU A 395 24.13 9.42 -11.30
C GLU A 395 24.49 10.35 -10.14
N GLY A 396 23.77 11.48 -9.98
CA GLY A 396 23.97 12.41 -8.87
C GLY A 396 23.71 11.80 -7.48
N LEU A 397 22.88 10.75 -7.38
CA LEU A 397 22.73 10.03 -6.13
C LEU A 397 24.01 9.28 -5.71
N MET A 398 24.82 8.84 -6.66
CA MET A 398 26.11 8.16 -6.40
C MET A 398 27.21 9.14 -5.99
N GLU A 399 27.09 10.41 -6.36
CA GLU A 399 28.05 11.48 -6.02
C GLU A 399 27.75 12.11 -4.66
N MET A 400 26.66 11.72 -4.00
CA MET A 400 26.31 12.25 -2.69
C MET A 400 27.36 11.94 -1.63
N PRO A 401 27.55 12.82 -0.63
CA PRO A 401 28.48 12.58 0.47
C PRO A 401 28.24 11.26 1.16
N LEU A 402 29.31 10.53 1.47
CA LEU A 402 29.26 9.28 2.22
C LEU A 402 28.57 9.50 3.58
N ARG A 403 27.68 8.61 3.93
CA ARG A 403 26.90 8.66 5.17
C ARG A 403 26.89 7.28 5.83
N LEU A 404 26.60 7.29 7.13
CA LEU A 404 26.37 6.04 7.87
C LEU A 404 25.11 5.35 7.33
N GLU A 405 25.11 4.02 7.27
CA GLU A 405 23.96 3.20 6.90
C GLU A 405 22.78 3.44 7.85
N SER A 406 23.04 3.42 9.16
CA SER A 406 22.06 3.77 10.19
C SER A 406 22.10 5.27 10.44
N TYR A 407 21.23 6.01 9.75
CA TYR A 407 21.01 7.42 10.03
C TYR A 407 19.90 7.55 11.07
N GLU A 408 20.28 7.63 12.33
CA GLU A 408 19.36 8.10 13.36
C GLU A 408 19.05 9.57 13.10
N ALA A 409 17.77 9.93 13.09
CA ALA A 409 17.34 11.31 12.98
C ALA A 409 17.78 12.04 14.27
N THR A 410 19.00 12.56 14.27
CA THR A 410 19.34 13.61 15.23
C THR A 410 18.51 14.85 14.85
N HIS A 411 17.74 15.32 15.80
CA HIS A 411 16.76 16.41 15.82
C HIS A 411 17.13 17.65 15.04
#